data_3ff6d63d04ab330e62ddf4a0f1e5f5fb
#
_entry.id   3ff6d63d04ab330e62ddf4a0f1e5f5fb
#
_cell.length_a   1.000
_cell.length_b   1.000
_cell.length_c   1.000
_cell.angle_alpha   90.00
_cell.angle_beta   90.00
_cell.angle_gamma   90.00
#
_symmetry.space_group_name_H-M   'P 1'
#
loop_
_entity.id
_entity.type
_entity.pdbx_description
1 polymer ?
#
loop_
_entity_poly.entity_id
_entity_poly.type
_entity_poly.pdbx_seq_one_letter_code
_entity_poly.pdbx_strand_id
1 'polypeptide(L)'
;MQGRIIKGIAGFYYVYDVVEFAVYECKAKGIFRKEKIKPLVGDLVEYEVLDKEEGTGNITKILPRKSELIRPAVANIDQALVVFAVTKPKPHFNLLDRFLVMMERQEMSVVICFNKQDLAGEEETAELKATYESCGYRVIFTSAYKEENIQEIKAVLKGKITAVAGPSGVGKSSLINCLQENINMETGSISRKIERGKHTTRHSELIPVDEDSYIMDTPGFSSLYTNDFEKEELKSYFPEFREYEGTCRFLGCNHVSEPGCMVKNALEEGNIHRTRYDDYLEMYRELEQKEKRRY
;
A
#
# COMPACT_ATOMS: atom_id res chain seq x y z
N MET A 1 3.17 -2.71 -29.41
CA MET A 1 2.33 -3.40 -28.41
C MET A 1 2.33 -2.57 -27.13
N GLN A 2 1.36 -2.75 -26.24
CA GLN A 2 1.35 -2.10 -24.92
C GLN A 2 1.38 -3.17 -23.82
N GLY A 3 2.09 -2.88 -22.73
CA GLY A 3 2.18 -3.77 -21.60
C GLY A 3 2.61 -3.04 -20.33
N ARG A 4 2.57 -3.72 -19.20
CA ARG A 4 2.94 -3.17 -17.90
C ARG A 4 4.25 -3.75 -17.41
N ILE A 5 5.16 -2.90 -16.93
CA ILE A 5 6.39 -3.37 -16.28
C ILE A 5 6.00 -3.98 -14.93
N ILE A 6 6.13 -5.29 -14.81
CA ILE A 6 5.85 -6.02 -13.57
C ILE A 6 7.09 -6.25 -12.72
N LYS A 7 8.30 -6.18 -13.32
CA LYS A 7 9.56 -6.42 -12.62
C LYS A 7 10.72 -5.72 -13.32
N GLY A 8 11.73 -5.28 -12.54
CA GLY A 8 12.95 -4.68 -13.07
C GLY A 8 14.19 -5.23 -12.36
N ILE A 9 15.12 -5.84 -13.10
CA ILE A 9 16.36 -6.42 -12.56
C ILE A 9 17.53 -6.10 -13.47
N ALA A 10 18.59 -5.51 -12.92
CA ALA A 10 19.87 -5.29 -13.60
C ALA A 10 19.75 -4.59 -14.99
N GLY A 11 18.77 -3.72 -15.16
CA GLY A 11 18.54 -3.00 -16.41
C GLY A 11 17.67 -3.71 -17.44
N PHE A 12 17.15 -4.88 -17.09
CA PHE A 12 16.10 -5.58 -17.80
C PHE A 12 14.75 -5.32 -17.13
N TYR A 13 13.69 -5.22 -17.95
CA TYR A 13 12.32 -4.95 -17.53
C TYR A 13 11.42 -6.06 -18.07
N TYR A 14 10.67 -6.68 -17.19
CA TYR A 14 9.71 -7.72 -17.55
C TYR A 14 8.37 -7.04 -17.78
N VAL A 15 7.92 -7.05 -19.03
CA VAL A 15 6.69 -6.40 -19.48
C VAL A 15 5.61 -7.46 -19.65
N TYR A 16 4.53 -7.35 -18.88
CA TYR A 16 3.35 -8.20 -19.00
C TYR A 16 2.40 -7.61 -20.04
N ASP A 17 2.07 -8.42 -21.05
CA ASP A 17 1.08 -8.12 -22.06
C ASP A 17 -0.24 -8.79 -21.71
N VAL A 18 -1.27 -7.99 -21.46
CA VAL A 18 -2.60 -8.49 -21.05
C VAL A 18 -3.40 -9.10 -22.20
N VAL A 19 -3.05 -8.80 -23.45
CA VAL A 19 -3.73 -9.35 -24.64
C VAL A 19 -3.17 -10.73 -25.01
N GLU A 20 -1.85 -10.86 -24.95
CA GLU A 20 -1.18 -12.14 -25.26
C GLU A 20 -1.00 -13.03 -24.02
N PHE A 21 -1.31 -12.53 -22.81
CA PHE A 21 -1.06 -13.20 -21.52
C PHE A 21 0.39 -13.70 -21.41
N ALA A 22 1.34 -12.88 -21.86
CA ALA A 22 2.75 -13.21 -21.96
C ALA A 22 3.63 -12.17 -21.26
N VAL A 23 4.82 -12.63 -20.84
CA VAL A 23 5.85 -11.76 -20.26
C VAL A 23 7.02 -11.69 -21.21
N TYR A 24 7.43 -10.47 -21.56
CA TYR A 24 8.59 -10.18 -22.41
C TYR A 24 9.71 -9.57 -21.61
N GLU A 25 10.92 -10.12 -21.72
CA GLU A 25 12.12 -9.51 -21.17
C GLU A 25 12.61 -8.38 -22.09
N CYS A 26 12.46 -7.15 -21.65
CA CYS A 26 12.71 -5.96 -22.44
C CYS A 26 13.91 -5.18 -21.95
N LYS A 27 14.63 -4.55 -22.89
CA LYS A 27 15.62 -3.50 -22.60
C LYS A 27 15.02 -2.12 -22.88
N ALA A 28 15.40 -1.14 -22.08
CA ALA A 28 15.04 0.25 -22.36
C ALA A 28 15.93 0.82 -23.47
N LYS A 29 15.34 1.45 -24.50
CA LYS A 29 16.10 2.14 -25.56
C LYS A 29 16.96 3.24 -24.97
N GLY A 30 18.15 3.49 -25.56
CA GLY A 30 19.12 4.48 -25.08
C GLY A 30 18.61 5.91 -24.95
N ILE A 31 17.48 6.26 -25.61
CA ILE A 31 16.84 7.56 -25.52
C ILE A 31 16.42 7.89 -24.08
N PHE A 32 15.96 6.92 -23.28
CA PHE A 32 15.56 7.16 -21.90
C PHE A 32 16.72 7.62 -21.01
N ARG A 33 17.96 7.17 -21.32
CA ARG A 33 19.16 7.68 -20.62
C ARG A 33 19.43 9.14 -20.95
N LYS A 34 19.20 9.55 -22.22
CA LYS A 34 19.38 10.94 -22.65
C LYS A 34 18.35 11.87 -22.01
N GLU A 35 17.12 11.41 -21.90
CA GLU A 35 16.00 12.13 -21.30
C GLU A 35 15.99 12.04 -19.76
N LYS A 36 16.94 11.30 -19.16
CA LYS A 36 17.01 11.03 -17.70
C LYS A 36 15.72 10.39 -17.13
N ILE A 37 14.97 9.70 -17.96
CA ILE A 37 13.76 8.97 -17.54
C ILE A 37 14.17 7.54 -17.27
N LYS A 38 13.85 7.06 -16.06
CA LYS A 38 14.08 5.66 -15.66
C LYS A 38 12.75 4.91 -15.69
N PRO A 39 12.63 3.79 -16.44
CA PRO A 39 11.46 2.94 -16.32
C PRO A 39 11.32 2.39 -14.91
N LEU A 40 10.10 2.34 -14.39
CA LEU A 40 9.77 1.86 -13.06
C LEU A 40 8.81 0.68 -13.16
N VAL A 41 8.83 -0.18 -12.15
CA VAL A 41 7.77 -1.18 -11.94
C VAL A 41 6.44 -0.44 -11.80
N GLY A 42 5.41 -0.91 -12.50
CA GLY A 42 4.12 -0.23 -12.58
C GLY A 42 3.93 0.65 -13.82
N ASP A 43 5.00 1.03 -14.53
CA ASP A 43 4.86 1.80 -15.77
C ASP A 43 4.04 1.03 -16.82
N LEU A 44 3.12 1.74 -17.46
CA LEU A 44 2.52 1.31 -18.70
C LEU A 44 3.43 1.75 -19.85
N VAL A 45 3.80 0.83 -20.73
CA VAL A 45 4.80 1.07 -21.78
C VAL A 45 4.33 0.59 -23.13
N GLU A 46 4.84 1.26 -24.19
CA GLU A 46 4.86 0.69 -25.53
C GLU A 46 6.17 -0.09 -25.70
N TYR A 47 6.07 -1.27 -26.31
CA TYR A 47 7.24 -2.11 -26.54
C TYR A 47 7.15 -2.81 -27.90
N GLU A 48 8.30 -3.22 -28.42
CA GLU A 48 8.47 -3.99 -29.66
C GLU A 48 9.02 -5.37 -29.29
N VAL A 49 8.40 -6.41 -29.83
CA VAL A 49 8.91 -7.79 -29.69
C VAL A 49 10.04 -7.98 -30.69
N LEU A 50 11.19 -8.47 -30.24
CA LEU A 50 12.35 -8.81 -31.05
C LEU A 50 12.31 -10.30 -31.44
N ASP A 51 12.02 -11.13 -30.45
CA ASP A 51 11.88 -12.57 -30.63
C ASP A 51 10.70 -13.07 -29.77
N LYS A 52 9.74 -13.67 -30.45
CA LYS A 52 8.51 -14.16 -29.79
C LYS A 52 8.74 -15.50 -29.06
N GLU A 53 9.62 -16.36 -29.60
CA GLU A 53 9.93 -17.66 -29.00
C GLU A 53 10.78 -17.48 -27.73
N GLU A 54 11.76 -16.61 -27.79
CA GLU A 54 12.59 -16.27 -26.62
C GLU A 54 11.88 -15.31 -25.65
N GLY A 55 10.80 -14.64 -26.09
CA GLY A 55 10.05 -13.64 -25.31
C GLY A 55 10.89 -12.41 -24.98
N THR A 56 11.62 -11.88 -25.97
CA THR A 56 12.46 -10.70 -25.82
C THR A 56 11.94 -9.48 -26.56
N GLY A 57 12.23 -8.28 -26.05
CA GLY A 57 11.75 -7.05 -26.64
C GLY A 57 12.51 -5.79 -26.22
N ASN A 58 12.06 -4.66 -26.71
CA ASN A 58 12.56 -3.33 -26.35
C ASN A 58 11.41 -2.42 -25.94
N ILE A 59 11.55 -1.72 -24.81
CA ILE A 59 10.66 -0.62 -24.45
C ILE A 59 10.96 0.56 -25.36
N THR A 60 9.92 1.03 -26.04
CA THR A 60 10.02 2.14 -27.01
C THR A 60 9.52 3.45 -26.42
N LYS A 61 8.54 3.39 -25.49
CA LYS A 61 7.93 4.55 -24.85
C LYS A 61 7.39 4.20 -23.46
N ILE A 62 7.51 5.15 -22.53
CA ILE A 62 6.82 5.09 -21.24
C ILE A 62 5.62 6.03 -21.35
N LEU A 63 4.44 5.51 -21.01
CA LEU A 63 3.21 6.30 -21.03
C LEU A 63 3.14 7.19 -19.77
N PRO A 64 2.33 8.27 -19.78
CA PRO A 64 2.21 9.17 -18.65
C PRO A 64 1.86 8.43 -17.35
N ARG A 65 2.59 8.73 -16.28
CA ARG A 65 2.33 8.20 -14.94
C ARG A 65 1.20 8.96 -14.28
N LYS A 66 0.35 8.25 -13.56
CA LYS A 66 -0.64 8.85 -12.64
C LYS A 66 0.01 9.23 -11.30
N SER A 67 0.93 8.36 -10.84
CA SER A 67 1.65 8.53 -9.57
C SER A 67 3.06 7.93 -9.68
N GLU A 68 3.98 8.45 -8.87
CA GLU A 68 5.33 7.92 -8.74
C GLU A 68 5.75 7.97 -7.27
N LEU A 69 6.17 6.82 -6.72
CA LEU A 69 6.77 6.75 -5.40
C LEU A 69 8.29 6.68 -5.52
N ILE A 70 8.98 7.38 -4.62
CA ILE A 70 10.45 7.40 -4.61
C ILE A 70 11.02 6.18 -3.88
N ARG A 71 10.32 5.73 -2.84
CA ARG A 71 10.72 4.57 -2.01
C ARG A 71 9.48 3.77 -1.60
N PRO A 72 9.29 2.56 -2.13
CA PRO A 72 10.04 1.97 -3.26
C PRO A 72 9.82 2.77 -4.55
N ALA A 73 10.81 2.69 -5.48
CA ALA A 73 10.71 3.37 -6.78
C ALA A 73 9.74 2.60 -7.69
N VAL A 74 8.47 3.01 -7.69
CA VAL A 74 7.36 2.39 -8.41
C VAL A 74 6.41 3.46 -8.95
N ALA A 75 5.66 3.11 -10.00
CA ALA A 75 4.74 4.02 -10.66
C ALA A 75 3.30 3.47 -10.65
N ASN A 76 2.34 4.39 -10.76
CA ASN A 76 0.93 4.09 -10.98
C ASN A 76 0.27 3.25 -9.87
N ILE A 77 0.69 3.41 -8.62
CA ILE A 77 0.01 2.80 -7.48
C ILE A 77 -1.29 3.56 -7.24
N ASP A 78 -2.41 2.84 -7.21
CA ASP A 78 -3.75 3.42 -7.04
C ASP A 78 -4.19 3.42 -5.57
N GLN A 79 -3.75 2.43 -4.78
CA GLN A 79 -4.15 2.29 -3.36
C GLN A 79 -3.18 1.41 -2.57
N ALA A 80 -3.31 1.45 -1.24
CA ALA A 80 -2.65 0.53 -0.32
C ALA A 80 -3.67 -0.41 0.35
N LEU A 81 -3.35 -1.70 0.44
CA LEU A 81 -4.02 -2.69 1.27
C LEU A 81 -3.15 -2.92 2.52
N VAL A 82 -3.57 -2.36 3.65
CA VAL A 82 -2.84 -2.47 4.91
C VAL A 82 -3.37 -3.67 5.68
N VAL A 83 -2.56 -4.74 5.76
CA VAL A 83 -2.98 -6.03 6.32
C VAL A 83 -2.46 -6.19 7.74
N PHE A 84 -3.37 -6.40 8.69
CA PHE A 84 -3.08 -6.77 10.07
C PHE A 84 -3.83 -8.06 10.44
N ALA A 85 -3.37 -8.79 11.44
CA ALA A 85 -4.15 -9.88 12.02
C ALA A 85 -5.09 -9.32 13.10
N VAL A 86 -6.30 -9.88 13.23
CA VAL A 86 -7.21 -9.46 14.31
C VAL A 86 -6.58 -9.77 15.67
N THR A 87 -6.01 -10.97 15.86
CA THR A 87 -5.52 -11.42 17.17
C THR A 87 -4.08 -11.92 17.18
N LYS A 88 -3.66 -12.76 16.22
CA LYS A 88 -2.36 -13.46 16.23
C LYS A 88 -1.57 -13.20 14.93
N PRO A 89 -0.50 -12.38 14.96
CA PRO A 89 0.04 -11.69 16.13
C PRO A 89 -0.93 -10.62 16.66
N LYS A 90 -0.86 -10.32 17.96
CA LYS A 90 -1.67 -9.24 18.55
C LYS A 90 -1.39 -7.94 17.77
N PRO A 91 -2.42 -7.25 17.27
CA PRO A 91 -2.23 -6.05 16.49
C PRO A 91 -1.56 -4.96 17.32
N HIS A 92 -0.58 -4.31 16.73
CA HIS A 92 0.05 -3.14 17.28
C HIS A 92 -0.58 -1.91 16.60
N PHE A 93 -1.60 -1.33 17.21
CA PHE A 93 -2.42 -0.28 16.59
C PHE A 93 -1.60 0.96 16.26
N ASN A 94 -0.68 1.37 17.12
CA ASN A 94 0.24 2.46 16.82
C ASN A 94 1.03 2.21 15.51
N LEU A 95 1.42 0.96 15.24
CA LEU A 95 2.05 0.60 13.97
C LEU A 95 1.08 0.75 12.79
N LEU A 96 -0.18 0.32 12.94
CA LEU A 96 -1.21 0.52 11.91
C LEU A 96 -1.42 2.01 11.64
N ASP A 97 -1.56 2.81 12.69
CA ASP A 97 -1.79 4.25 12.57
C ASP A 97 -0.62 4.98 11.90
N ARG A 98 0.61 4.54 12.14
CA ARG A 98 1.78 5.04 11.41
C ARG A 98 1.72 4.71 9.92
N PHE A 99 1.26 3.51 9.54
CA PHE A 99 1.02 3.20 8.13
C PHE A 99 -0.03 4.13 7.52
N LEU A 100 -1.13 4.38 8.24
CA LEU A 100 -2.19 5.28 7.77
C LEU A 100 -1.67 6.71 7.58
N VAL A 101 -0.95 7.26 8.56
CA VAL A 101 -0.31 8.59 8.45
C VAL A 101 0.60 8.70 7.23
N MET A 102 1.37 7.64 6.95
CA MET A 102 2.24 7.63 5.76
C MET A 102 1.44 7.62 4.46
N MET A 103 0.35 6.89 4.40
CA MET A 103 -0.50 6.84 3.21
C MET A 103 -1.25 8.14 3.01
N GLU A 104 -1.79 8.75 4.08
CA GLU A 104 -2.42 10.07 4.04
C GLU A 104 -1.45 11.14 3.52
N ARG A 105 -0.20 11.12 3.99
CA ARG A 105 0.85 12.03 3.52
C ARG A 105 1.14 11.88 2.01
N GLN A 106 0.95 10.70 1.47
CA GLN A 106 1.14 10.41 0.04
C GLN A 106 -0.16 10.54 -0.76
N GLU A 107 -1.23 11.02 -0.14
CA GLU A 107 -2.57 11.13 -0.73
C GLU A 107 -3.05 9.80 -1.34
N MET A 108 -2.63 8.69 -0.72
CA MET A 108 -2.92 7.35 -1.20
C MET A 108 -4.16 6.77 -0.51
N SER A 109 -5.12 6.33 -1.31
CA SER A 109 -6.29 5.61 -0.79
C SER A 109 -5.89 4.35 -0.04
N VAL A 110 -6.54 4.10 1.10
CA VAL A 110 -6.25 2.94 1.96
C VAL A 110 -7.47 2.05 2.13
N VAL A 111 -7.22 0.74 2.07
CA VAL A 111 -8.14 -0.29 2.56
C VAL A 111 -7.44 -1.03 3.69
N ILE A 112 -8.07 -1.11 4.86
CA ILE A 112 -7.57 -1.87 6.00
C ILE A 112 -8.14 -3.29 5.91
N CYS A 113 -7.26 -4.28 5.93
CA CYS A 113 -7.63 -5.70 5.93
C CYS A 113 -7.21 -6.33 7.26
N PHE A 114 -8.17 -6.71 8.07
CA PHE A 114 -7.93 -7.52 9.25
C PHE A 114 -8.08 -9.00 8.91
N ASN A 115 -6.94 -9.67 8.74
CA ASN A 115 -6.88 -11.10 8.43
C ASN A 115 -6.97 -11.96 9.69
N LYS A 116 -7.24 -13.25 9.51
CA LYS A 116 -7.41 -14.27 10.57
C LYS A 116 -8.62 -14.00 11.48
N GLN A 117 -9.71 -13.50 10.87
CA GLN A 117 -10.98 -13.28 11.59
C GLN A 117 -11.52 -14.55 12.25
N ASP A 118 -11.17 -15.72 11.71
CA ASP A 118 -11.51 -17.03 12.28
C ASP A 118 -10.95 -17.29 13.70
N LEU A 119 -10.03 -16.44 14.15
CA LEU A 119 -9.42 -16.51 15.49
C LEU A 119 -9.97 -15.43 16.46
N ALA A 120 -10.92 -14.61 16.03
CA ALA A 120 -11.44 -13.46 16.78
C ALA A 120 -12.91 -13.63 17.15
N GLY A 121 -13.33 -12.93 18.21
CA GLY A 121 -14.73 -12.80 18.59
C GLY A 121 -15.46 -11.70 17.81
N GLU A 122 -16.78 -11.76 17.78
CA GLU A 122 -17.61 -10.73 17.12
C GLU A 122 -17.44 -9.33 17.74
N GLU A 123 -17.30 -9.24 19.06
CA GLU A 123 -17.11 -7.99 19.78
C GLU A 123 -15.81 -7.29 19.36
N GLU A 124 -14.71 -8.05 19.28
CA GLU A 124 -13.39 -7.55 18.90
C GLU A 124 -13.38 -7.03 17.45
N THR A 125 -14.02 -7.76 16.53
CA THR A 125 -14.15 -7.33 15.13
C THR A 125 -15.03 -6.09 14.98
N ALA A 126 -16.14 -6.00 15.75
CA ALA A 126 -17.03 -4.85 15.74
C ALA A 126 -16.33 -3.58 16.26
N GLU A 127 -15.54 -3.68 17.33
CA GLU A 127 -14.76 -2.56 17.88
C GLU A 127 -13.73 -2.05 16.87
N LEU A 128 -12.95 -2.95 16.26
CA LEU A 128 -11.96 -2.58 15.25
C LEU A 128 -12.61 -1.91 14.03
N LYS A 129 -13.74 -2.46 13.60
CA LYS A 129 -14.51 -1.89 12.49
C LYS A 129 -14.97 -0.46 12.81
N ALA A 130 -15.62 -0.27 13.95
CA ALA A 130 -16.10 1.04 14.38
C ALA A 130 -14.97 2.06 14.49
N THR A 131 -13.82 1.66 15.07
CA THR A 131 -12.65 2.53 15.24
C THR A 131 -12.14 3.10 13.92
N TYR A 132 -11.98 2.29 12.90
CA TYR A 132 -11.34 2.74 11.66
C TYR A 132 -12.34 3.22 10.60
N GLU A 133 -13.58 2.72 10.58
CA GLU A 133 -14.63 3.26 9.71
C GLU A 133 -15.06 4.67 10.14
N SER A 134 -15.05 5.00 11.45
CA SER A 134 -15.29 6.37 11.92
C SER A 134 -14.24 7.37 11.45
N CYS A 135 -13.04 6.89 11.12
CA CYS A 135 -11.98 7.70 10.51
C CYS A 135 -12.08 7.80 8.98
N GLY A 136 -13.10 7.19 8.36
CA GLY A 136 -13.33 7.20 6.91
C GLY A 136 -12.59 6.11 6.13
N TYR A 137 -11.93 5.15 6.80
CA TYR A 137 -11.26 4.03 6.12
C TYR A 137 -12.24 2.90 5.82
N ARG A 138 -12.06 2.27 4.66
CA ARG A 138 -12.73 1.00 4.38
C ARG A 138 -12.04 -0.12 5.15
N VAL A 139 -12.82 -0.88 5.93
CA VAL A 139 -12.34 -2.01 6.74
C VAL A 139 -12.92 -3.32 6.21
N ILE A 140 -12.07 -4.31 5.97
CA ILE A 140 -12.46 -5.65 5.53
C ILE A 140 -11.86 -6.68 6.49
N PHE A 141 -12.68 -7.63 6.94
CA PHE A 141 -12.22 -8.77 7.72
C PHE A 141 -12.16 -10.00 6.84
N THR A 142 -11.05 -10.74 6.92
CA THR A 142 -10.82 -11.94 6.12
C THR A 142 -10.27 -13.10 6.95
N SER A 143 -10.43 -14.30 6.44
CA SER A 143 -9.62 -15.44 6.81
C SER A 143 -9.02 -16.06 5.56
N ALA A 144 -7.74 -15.81 5.30
CA ALA A 144 -7.02 -16.46 4.20
C ALA A 144 -6.93 -17.99 4.42
N TYR A 145 -7.00 -18.46 5.68
CA TYR A 145 -6.97 -19.89 5.99
C TYR A 145 -8.29 -20.60 5.66
N LYS A 146 -9.43 -19.93 5.88
CA LYS A 146 -10.76 -20.45 5.57
C LYS A 146 -11.34 -19.92 4.26
N GLU A 147 -10.59 -19.10 3.53
CA GLU A 147 -11.01 -18.40 2.31
C GLU A 147 -12.26 -17.52 2.48
N GLU A 148 -12.50 -17.04 3.71
CA GLU A 148 -13.64 -16.17 4.01
C GLU A 148 -13.36 -14.73 3.56
N ASN A 149 -14.37 -14.10 2.92
CA ASN A 149 -14.37 -12.71 2.44
C ASN A 149 -13.28 -12.36 1.41
N ILE A 150 -12.65 -13.36 0.77
CA ILE A 150 -11.64 -13.15 -0.29
C ILE A 150 -12.24 -12.40 -1.49
N GLN A 151 -13.52 -12.65 -1.82
CA GLN A 151 -14.20 -11.97 -2.93
C GLN A 151 -14.37 -10.48 -2.67
N GLU A 152 -14.52 -10.05 -1.41
CA GLU A 152 -14.58 -8.64 -1.08
C GLU A 152 -13.24 -7.95 -1.31
N ILE A 153 -12.12 -8.62 -0.99
CA ILE A 153 -10.78 -8.13 -1.32
C ILE A 153 -10.62 -8.04 -2.84
N LYS A 154 -11.00 -9.09 -3.61
CA LYS A 154 -10.93 -9.04 -5.07
C LYS A 154 -11.71 -7.85 -5.65
N ALA A 155 -12.89 -7.57 -5.11
CA ALA A 155 -13.71 -6.45 -5.56
C ALA A 155 -13.02 -5.08 -5.36
N VAL A 156 -12.30 -4.87 -4.27
CA VAL A 156 -11.57 -3.61 -4.04
C VAL A 156 -10.28 -3.50 -4.84
N LEU A 157 -9.69 -4.63 -5.26
CA LEU A 157 -8.48 -4.67 -6.09
C LEU A 157 -8.78 -4.44 -7.57
N LYS A 158 -10.02 -4.64 -8.01
CA LYS A 158 -10.38 -4.66 -9.43
C LYS A 158 -9.99 -3.38 -10.16
N GLY A 159 -9.24 -3.53 -11.26
CA GLY A 159 -8.76 -2.43 -12.11
C GLY A 159 -7.67 -1.56 -11.47
N LYS A 160 -7.01 -2.03 -10.40
CA LYS A 160 -6.07 -1.23 -9.62
C LYS A 160 -4.72 -1.91 -9.42
N ILE A 161 -3.70 -1.08 -9.24
CA ILE A 161 -2.41 -1.50 -8.70
C ILE A 161 -2.43 -1.22 -7.20
N THR A 162 -2.38 -2.28 -6.41
CA THR A 162 -2.50 -2.20 -4.95
C THR A 162 -1.20 -2.58 -4.27
N ALA A 163 -0.62 -1.66 -3.50
CA ALA A 163 0.52 -1.96 -2.64
C ALA A 163 0.04 -2.68 -1.38
N VAL A 164 0.65 -3.82 -1.05
CA VAL A 164 0.32 -4.57 0.19
C VAL A 164 1.33 -4.24 1.26
N ALA A 165 0.85 -3.73 2.40
CA ALA A 165 1.64 -3.36 3.56
C ALA A 165 1.18 -4.11 4.82
N GLY A 166 2.03 -4.14 5.84
CA GLY A 166 1.70 -4.71 7.15
C GLY A 166 2.84 -5.53 7.74
N PRO A 167 2.80 -5.83 9.04
CA PRO A 167 3.87 -6.51 9.76
C PRO A 167 4.05 -7.98 9.33
N SER A 168 5.14 -8.59 9.77
CA SER A 168 5.37 -10.02 9.52
C SER A 168 4.36 -10.89 10.27
N GLY A 169 4.00 -12.02 9.69
CA GLY A 169 3.16 -13.03 10.33
C GLY A 169 1.64 -12.76 10.30
N VAL A 170 1.18 -11.64 9.72
CA VAL A 170 -0.27 -11.33 9.60
C VAL A 170 -0.98 -12.12 8.50
N GLY A 171 -0.23 -12.85 7.65
CA GLY A 171 -0.79 -13.69 6.59
C GLY A 171 -0.86 -13.02 5.22
N LYS A 172 -0.04 -11.98 4.93
CA LYS A 172 0.01 -11.33 3.62
C LYS A 172 0.23 -12.32 2.48
N SER A 173 1.26 -13.16 2.58
CA SER A 173 1.58 -14.15 1.54
C SER A 173 0.45 -15.16 1.34
N SER A 174 -0.22 -15.61 2.42
CA SER A 174 -1.38 -16.50 2.31
C SER A 174 -2.53 -15.81 1.60
N LEU A 175 -2.80 -14.54 1.93
CA LEU A 175 -3.84 -13.75 1.27
C LEU A 175 -3.52 -13.56 -0.23
N ILE A 176 -2.28 -13.22 -0.58
CA ILE A 176 -1.85 -13.09 -1.97
C ILE A 176 -2.02 -14.40 -2.73
N ASN A 177 -1.67 -15.54 -2.11
CA ASN A 177 -1.86 -16.85 -2.73
C ASN A 177 -3.35 -17.14 -3.03
N CYS A 178 -4.26 -16.90 -2.07
CA CYS A 178 -5.71 -17.05 -2.30
C CYS A 178 -6.23 -16.16 -3.44
N LEU A 179 -5.61 -14.98 -3.63
CA LEU A 179 -5.99 -14.08 -4.70
C LEU A 179 -5.49 -14.54 -6.07
N GLN A 180 -4.37 -15.30 -6.12
CA GLN A 180 -3.73 -15.79 -7.34
C GLN A 180 -4.26 -17.15 -7.82
N GLU A 181 -4.85 -17.98 -6.97
CA GLU A 181 -5.21 -19.37 -7.29
C GLU A 181 -6.07 -19.51 -8.56
N ASN A 182 -6.87 -18.49 -8.86
CA ASN A 182 -7.70 -18.51 -10.07
C ASN A 182 -6.94 -18.21 -11.38
N ILE A 183 -5.77 -17.56 -11.30
CA ILE A 183 -4.96 -17.25 -12.50
C ILE A 183 -4.13 -18.47 -12.92
N ASN A 184 -3.65 -19.25 -11.98
CA ASN A 184 -2.81 -20.42 -12.25
C ASN A 184 -3.55 -21.53 -13.01
N MET A 185 -4.88 -21.55 -12.99
CA MET A 185 -5.68 -22.52 -13.75
C MET A 185 -5.74 -22.22 -15.24
N GLU A 186 -5.58 -20.94 -15.65
CA GLU A 186 -5.71 -20.54 -17.07
C GLU A 186 -4.36 -20.27 -17.77
N THR A 187 -3.28 -19.98 -17.02
CA THR A 187 -2.02 -19.48 -17.58
C THR A 187 -0.76 -20.22 -17.10
N GLY A 188 -0.70 -21.51 -17.31
CA GLY A 188 0.45 -22.38 -16.94
C GLY A 188 1.85 -21.98 -17.46
N SER A 189 1.96 -20.92 -18.27
CA SER A 189 3.22 -20.39 -18.80
C SER A 189 3.82 -19.22 -18.00
N ILE A 190 3.00 -18.45 -17.28
CA ILE A 190 3.44 -17.25 -16.54
C ILE A 190 4.24 -17.66 -15.29
N SER A 191 3.80 -18.69 -14.57
CA SER A 191 4.43 -19.15 -13.33
C SER A 191 5.88 -19.60 -13.50
N ARG A 192 6.23 -20.27 -14.62
CA ARG A 192 7.59 -20.81 -14.83
C ARG A 192 8.66 -19.73 -15.07
N LYS A 193 8.32 -18.60 -15.67
CA LYS A 193 9.28 -17.48 -15.86
C LYS A 193 9.45 -16.63 -14.60
N ILE A 194 8.36 -16.49 -13.81
CA ILE A 194 8.37 -15.76 -12.54
C ILE A 194 9.11 -16.54 -11.44
N GLU A 195 8.98 -17.89 -11.41
CA GLU A 195 9.66 -18.74 -10.41
C GLU A 195 11.18 -18.74 -10.48
N ARG A 196 11.81 -18.45 -11.61
CA ARG A 196 13.27 -18.34 -11.73
C ARG A 196 13.90 -17.20 -10.92
N GLY A 197 13.11 -16.30 -10.33
CA GLY A 197 13.56 -15.17 -9.49
C GLY A 197 13.38 -15.33 -7.98
N LYS A 198 13.04 -16.50 -7.47
CA LYS A 198 12.58 -16.75 -6.08
C LYS A 198 13.59 -16.55 -4.94
N HIS A 199 14.79 -16.05 -5.22
CA HIS A 199 15.84 -15.92 -4.19
C HIS A 199 16.54 -14.55 -4.18
N THR A 200 15.80 -13.43 -4.04
CA THR A 200 16.35 -12.20 -3.39
C THR A 200 15.24 -11.16 -3.20
N THR A 201 14.73 -11.02 -2.02
CA THR A 201 13.65 -10.14 -1.53
C THR A 201 14.02 -8.64 -1.48
N ARG A 202 14.62 -8.08 -2.53
CA ARG A 202 15.01 -6.65 -2.57
C ARG A 202 14.41 -5.84 -3.73
N HIS A 203 13.62 -6.45 -4.57
CA HIS A 203 13.05 -5.78 -5.75
C HIS A 203 11.52 -5.76 -5.66
N SER A 204 10.94 -4.60 -5.94
CA SER A 204 9.48 -4.48 -6.10
C SER A 204 9.05 -5.30 -7.32
N GLU A 205 7.99 -6.07 -7.17
CA GLU A 205 7.40 -6.89 -8.22
C GLU A 205 5.89 -6.75 -8.19
N LEU A 206 5.27 -6.58 -9.36
CA LEU A 206 3.82 -6.62 -9.49
C LEU A 206 3.37 -8.04 -9.81
N ILE A 207 2.42 -8.51 -9.05
CA ILE A 207 1.79 -9.81 -9.18
C ILE A 207 0.42 -9.58 -9.81
N PRO A 208 0.12 -10.08 -11.01
CA PRO A 208 -1.22 -10.02 -11.57
C PRO A 208 -2.21 -10.79 -10.69
N VAL A 209 -3.41 -10.23 -10.47
CA VAL A 209 -4.54 -10.86 -9.75
C VAL A 209 -5.68 -11.18 -10.70
N ASP A 210 -5.86 -10.37 -11.73
CA ASP A 210 -6.74 -10.60 -12.88
C ASP A 210 -6.19 -9.80 -14.09
N GLU A 211 -7.01 -9.61 -15.13
CA GLU A 211 -6.59 -8.99 -16.40
C GLU A 211 -5.97 -7.59 -16.21
N ASP A 212 -6.49 -6.80 -15.27
CA ASP A 212 -6.10 -5.38 -15.08
C ASP A 212 -5.77 -5.02 -13.61
N SER A 213 -5.78 -5.99 -12.71
CA SER A 213 -5.52 -5.81 -11.28
C SER A 213 -4.18 -6.40 -10.87
N TYR A 214 -3.41 -5.65 -10.12
CA TYR A 214 -2.07 -6.05 -9.69
C TYR A 214 -1.88 -5.81 -8.21
N ILE A 215 -1.15 -6.72 -7.59
CA ILE A 215 -0.65 -6.57 -6.22
C ILE A 215 0.85 -6.32 -6.28
N MET A 216 1.31 -5.35 -5.53
CA MET A 216 2.72 -5.12 -5.27
C MET A 216 3.07 -5.67 -3.89
N ASP A 217 3.82 -6.78 -3.86
CA ASP A 217 4.43 -7.24 -2.61
C ASP A 217 5.72 -6.48 -2.39
N THR A 218 5.72 -5.60 -1.41
CA THR A 218 6.89 -4.78 -1.09
C THR A 218 7.47 -5.13 0.26
N PRO A 219 8.62 -5.82 0.28
CA PRO A 219 9.35 -6.07 1.53
C PRO A 219 9.85 -4.78 2.23
N GLY A 220 9.69 -3.62 1.62
CA GLY A 220 10.22 -2.35 2.09
C GLY A 220 9.19 -1.34 2.61
N PHE A 221 7.89 -1.58 2.48
CA PHE A 221 6.87 -0.66 3.00
C PHE A 221 6.89 -0.57 4.54
N SER A 222 7.38 -1.60 5.24
CA SER A 222 7.56 -1.58 6.70
C SER A 222 8.73 -0.71 7.17
N SER A 223 9.64 -0.30 6.29
CA SER A 223 10.79 0.55 6.63
C SER A 223 10.63 2.02 6.24
N LEU A 224 9.46 2.42 5.74
CA LEU A 224 9.16 3.78 5.34
C LEU A 224 8.88 4.75 6.50
N TYR A 225 9.19 4.37 7.74
CA TYR A 225 9.10 5.26 8.92
C TYR A 225 10.12 6.39 8.84
N THR A 226 9.97 7.25 7.87
CA THR A 226 10.65 8.53 7.88
C THR A 226 9.68 9.55 8.44
N ASN A 227 9.84 9.89 9.71
CA ASN A 227 9.26 11.09 10.31
C ASN A 227 9.95 12.32 9.69
N ASP A 228 9.88 12.47 8.36
CA ASP A 228 10.50 13.57 7.61
C ASP A 228 9.48 14.68 7.33
N PHE A 229 8.65 14.98 8.33
CA PHE A 229 7.70 16.07 8.33
C PHE A 229 7.69 16.73 9.72
N GLU A 230 7.22 17.96 9.78
CA GLU A 230 7.17 18.73 11.02
C GLU A 230 5.97 18.30 11.89
N LYS A 231 6.10 18.41 13.20
CA LYS A 231 5.07 17.95 14.13
C LYS A 231 3.71 18.63 13.93
N GLU A 232 3.71 19.86 13.43
CA GLU A 232 2.51 20.64 13.13
C GLU A 232 1.71 20.07 11.97
N GLU A 233 2.36 19.33 11.07
CA GLU A 233 1.71 18.67 9.92
C GLU A 233 0.96 17.41 10.32
N LEU A 234 1.36 16.75 11.42
CA LEU A 234 0.83 15.43 11.82
C LEU A 234 -0.70 15.40 11.91
N LYS A 235 -1.31 16.45 12.44
CA LYS A 235 -2.77 16.55 12.60
C LYS A 235 -3.53 16.43 11.27
N SER A 236 -2.95 16.90 10.16
CA SER A 236 -3.59 16.83 8.83
C SER A 236 -3.64 15.39 8.28
N TYR A 237 -2.83 14.48 8.84
CA TYR A 237 -2.77 13.06 8.47
C TYR A 237 -3.69 12.18 9.33
N PHE A 238 -4.55 12.78 10.17
CA PHE A 238 -5.62 12.14 10.90
C PHE A 238 -6.96 12.62 10.32
N PRO A 239 -7.58 11.85 9.41
CA PRO A 239 -8.79 12.31 8.70
C PRO A 239 -9.92 12.71 9.62
N GLU A 240 -10.06 12.03 10.76
CA GLU A 240 -11.06 12.30 11.78
C GLU A 240 -10.91 13.67 12.48
N PHE A 241 -9.76 14.34 12.32
CA PHE A 241 -9.57 15.69 12.88
C PHE A 241 -10.01 16.79 11.92
N ARG A 242 -10.20 16.48 10.63
CA ARG A 242 -10.50 17.47 9.58
C ARG A 242 -11.78 18.25 9.84
N GLU A 243 -12.80 17.61 10.40
CA GLU A 243 -14.09 18.28 10.74
C GLU A 243 -13.91 19.37 11.81
N TYR A 244 -12.89 19.27 12.62
CA TYR A 244 -12.60 20.19 13.74
C TYR A 244 -11.54 21.24 13.40
N GLU A 245 -10.97 21.18 12.19
CA GLU A 245 -9.94 22.13 11.77
C GLU A 245 -10.50 23.56 11.70
N GLY A 246 -9.76 24.52 12.30
CA GLY A 246 -10.19 25.91 12.36
C GLY A 246 -11.30 26.22 13.37
N THR A 247 -11.88 25.23 14.07
CA THR A 247 -12.95 25.41 15.06
C THR A 247 -12.45 25.54 16.49
N CYS A 248 -11.17 25.22 16.73
CA CYS A 248 -10.53 25.37 18.05
C CYS A 248 -10.39 26.84 18.45
N ARG A 249 -10.34 27.10 19.77
CA ARG A 249 -10.13 28.44 20.31
C ARG A 249 -8.86 29.13 19.80
N PHE A 250 -7.79 28.38 19.53
CA PHE A 250 -6.52 28.91 19.07
C PHE A 250 -6.27 28.52 17.61
N LEU A 251 -5.86 29.51 16.82
CA LEU A 251 -5.35 29.26 15.48
C LEU A 251 -4.08 28.41 15.56
N GLY A 252 -3.98 27.41 14.71
CA GLY A 252 -2.82 26.50 14.70
C GLY A 252 -2.78 25.52 15.88
N CYS A 253 -3.92 25.26 16.53
CA CYS A 253 -4.02 24.24 17.58
C CYS A 253 -3.45 22.90 17.12
N ASN A 254 -2.55 22.33 17.92
CA ASN A 254 -1.99 21.01 17.66
C ASN A 254 -2.74 19.90 18.40
N HIS A 255 -3.87 20.21 19.04
CA HIS A 255 -4.75 19.28 19.72
C HIS A 255 -4.09 18.46 20.85
N VAL A 256 -3.02 18.97 21.46
CA VAL A 256 -2.26 18.30 22.52
C VAL A 256 -2.64 18.81 23.91
N SER A 257 -2.31 20.06 24.22
CA SER A 257 -2.52 20.64 25.56
C SER A 257 -3.40 21.89 25.56
N GLU A 258 -3.76 22.40 24.40
CA GLU A 258 -4.45 23.68 24.26
C GLU A 258 -5.86 23.63 24.89
N PRO A 259 -6.25 24.65 25.67
CA PRO A 259 -7.60 24.75 26.21
C PRO A 259 -8.61 25.15 25.12
N GLY A 260 -9.84 24.62 25.20
CA GLY A 260 -10.87 24.87 24.19
C GLY A 260 -10.54 24.23 22.83
N CYS A 261 -9.93 23.06 22.84
CA CYS A 261 -9.63 22.25 21.67
C CYS A 261 -10.86 21.42 21.31
N MET A 262 -11.36 21.58 20.07
CA MET A 262 -12.56 20.86 19.62
C MET A 262 -12.30 19.39 19.36
N VAL A 263 -11.10 19.00 18.95
CA VAL A 263 -10.69 17.58 18.84
C VAL A 263 -10.76 16.87 20.20
N LYS A 264 -10.34 17.54 21.29
CA LYS A 264 -10.45 16.96 22.65
C LYS A 264 -11.91 16.90 23.13
N ASN A 265 -12.73 17.86 22.78
CA ASN A 265 -14.17 17.79 23.07
C ASN A 265 -14.80 16.60 22.32
N ALA A 266 -14.49 16.44 21.03
CA ALA A 266 -14.97 15.32 20.23
C ALA A 266 -14.49 13.94 20.77
N LEU A 267 -13.29 13.89 21.32
CA LEU A 267 -12.80 12.71 22.03
C LEU A 267 -13.64 12.41 23.29
N GLU A 268 -13.97 13.42 24.09
CA GLU A 268 -14.80 13.27 25.28
C GLU A 268 -16.24 12.86 24.94
N GLU A 269 -16.75 13.31 23.80
CA GLU A 269 -18.06 12.95 23.27
C GLU A 269 -18.10 11.58 22.58
N GLY A 270 -16.91 10.95 22.37
CA GLY A 270 -16.79 9.64 21.69
C GLY A 270 -16.84 9.71 20.17
N ASN A 271 -16.81 10.91 19.57
CA ASN A 271 -16.77 11.11 18.11
C ASN A 271 -15.37 10.80 17.53
N ILE A 272 -14.33 10.84 18.34
CA ILE A 272 -12.96 10.41 18.01
C ILE A 272 -12.59 9.25 18.93
N HIS A 273 -12.08 8.17 18.36
CA HIS A 273 -11.71 7.00 19.14
C HIS A 273 -10.46 7.24 19.98
N ARG A 274 -10.49 6.80 21.24
CA ARG A 274 -9.42 7.03 22.22
C ARG A 274 -8.07 6.51 21.75
N THR A 275 -8.01 5.29 21.21
CA THR A 275 -6.76 4.69 20.72
C THR A 275 -6.11 5.55 19.62
N ARG A 276 -6.90 6.06 18.69
CA ARG A 276 -6.40 6.93 17.60
C ARG A 276 -5.79 8.22 18.12
N TYR A 277 -6.47 8.85 19.09
CA TYR A 277 -5.96 10.07 19.70
C TYR A 277 -4.69 9.81 20.54
N ASP A 278 -4.62 8.71 21.28
CA ASP A 278 -3.44 8.34 22.07
C ASP A 278 -2.24 8.06 21.15
N ASP A 279 -2.44 7.39 20.02
CA ASP A 279 -1.42 7.16 18.99
C ASP A 279 -0.96 8.46 18.31
N TYR A 280 -1.89 9.40 18.05
CA TYR A 280 -1.54 10.76 17.63
C TYR A 280 -0.61 11.46 18.62
N LEU A 281 -0.94 11.43 19.91
CA LEU A 281 -0.12 12.05 20.95
C LEU A 281 1.27 11.42 21.06
N GLU A 282 1.38 10.10 20.90
CA GLU A 282 2.66 9.41 20.92
C GLU A 282 3.54 9.85 19.74
N MET A 283 2.99 9.83 18.51
CA MET A 283 3.71 10.28 17.32
C MET A 283 4.09 11.76 17.38
N TYR A 284 3.23 12.62 17.91
CA TYR A 284 3.53 14.05 18.10
C TYR A 284 4.71 14.27 19.05
N ARG A 285 4.74 13.55 20.18
CA ARG A 285 5.84 13.64 21.15
C ARG A 285 7.17 13.15 20.58
N GLU A 286 7.15 12.11 19.75
CA GLU A 286 8.35 11.63 19.05
C GLU A 286 8.91 12.69 18.09
N LEU A 287 8.04 13.34 17.30
CA LEU A 287 8.44 14.42 16.41
C LEU A 287 9.01 15.61 17.18
N GLU A 288 8.37 16.02 18.29
CA GLU A 288 8.85 17.07 19.17
C GLU A 288 10.23 16.75 19.75
N GLN A 289 10.46 15.50 20.18
CA GLN A 289 11.77 15.08 20.70
C GLN A 289 12.84 15.07 19.59
N LYS A 290 12.47 14.67 18.35
CA LYS A 290 13.37 14.70 17.21
C LYS A 290 13.78 16.12 16.86
N GLU A 291 12.84 17.06 16.89
CA GLU A 291 13.11 18.48 16.68
C GLU A 291 14.10 19.02 17.74
N LYS A 292 13.85 18.76 19.04
CA LYS A 292 14.75 19.16 20.13
C LYS A 292 16.17 18.59 20.03
N ARG A 293 16.37 17.47 19.32
CA ARG A 293 17.70 16.87 19.10
C ARG A 293 18.44 17.44 17.89
N ARG A 294 17.75 18.20 17.02
CA ARG A 294 18.37 18.86 15.86
C ARG A 294 19.04 20.18 16.23
N TYR A 295 18.72 20.72 17.40
CA TYR A 295 19.30 21.92 18.02
C TYR A 295 20.13 21.57 19.26
#